data_ad2647343e3c771ae6da36cd7d273284
#
_entry.id   ad2647343e3c771ae6da36cd7d273284
#
_cell.length_a   1.000
_cell.length_b   1.000
_cell.length_c   1.000
_cell.angle_alpha   90.00
_cell.angle_beta   90.00
_cell.angle_gamma   90.00
#
_symmetry.space_group_name_H-M   'P 1'
#
loop_
_entity.id
_entity.type
_entity.pdbx_description
1 polymer ?
#
loop_
_entity_poly.entity_id
_entity_poly.type
_entity_poly.pdbx_seq_one_letter_code
_entity_poly.pdbx_strand_id
1 'polypeptide(L)'
;MTEEKTSILLSDVSVEGEVVEKDKIIVDAKITGDIKAEEVITHSKSNIIGNIKSKSASIGGKLKGNINSDQINIKKTANVEGVLNQKTLSIQEGAQLKIKTETNK
;
A
#
# COMPACT_ATOMS: atom_id res chain seq x y z
N MET A 1 26.80 6.13 14.96
CA MET A 1 26.06 5.26 14.12
C MET A 1 24.95 5.95 13.39
N THR A 2 24.88 5.71 12.17
CA THR A 2 23.87 6.34 11.37
C THR A 2 22.58 5.61 11.50
N GLU A 3 21.56 6.35 11.79
CA GLU A 3 20.27 5.79 11.78
C GLU A 3 19.78 5.73 10.37
N GLU A 4 19.73 4.57 9.85
CA GLU A 4 19.17 4.44 8.57
C GLU A 4 17.69 4.37 8.65
N LYS A 5 17.01 5.02 7.74
CA LYS A 5 15.61 4.82 7.61
C LYS A 5 15.38 3.40 7.24
N THR A 6 14.62 2.72 8.03
CA THR A 6 14.37 1.32 7.81
C THR A 6 13.47 1.16 6.61
N SER A 7 13.94 0.37 5.67
CA SER A 7 13.12 -0.01 4.55
C SER A 7 13.15 -1.51 4.49
N ILE A 8 11.99 -2.11 4.56
CA ILE A 8 11.87 -3.54 4.48
C ILE A 8 11.36 -3.90 3.11
N LEU A 9 12.11 -4.74 2.42
CA LEU A 9 11.69 -5.26 1.14
C LEU A 9 11.26 -6.70 1.32
N LEU A 10 9.98 -6.94 1.15
CA LEU A 10 9.42 -8.28 1.21
C LEU A 10 9.27 -8.79 -0.20
N SER A 11 9.93 -9.89 -0.50
CA SER A 11 9.98 -10.42 -1.85
C SER A 11 9.90 -11.93 -1.79
N ASP A 12 9.07 -12.52 -2.64
CA ASP A 12 8.94 -13.96 -2.77
C ASP A 12 8.57 -14.68 -1.47
N VAL A 13 7.84 -13.98 -0.62
CA VAL A 13 7.38 -14.55 0.64
C VAL A 13 5.90 -14.36 0.77
N SER A 14 5.32 -15.07 1.70
CA SER A 14 3.92 -14.94 2.04
C SER A 14 3.85 -14.58 3.51
N VAL A 15 3.20 -13.48 3.82
CA VAL A 15 3.11 -13.01 5.19
C VAL A 15 1.66 -12.97 5.59
N GLU A 16 1.36 -13.52 6.76
CA GLU A 16 0.03 -13.43 7.34
C GLU A 16 0.12 -12.72 8.67
N GLY A 17 -0.83 -11.84 8.90
CA GLY A 17 -0.88 -11.12 10.14
C GLY A 17 -0.61 -9.66 9.93
N GLU A 18 -0.21 -8.99 10.98
CA GLU A 18 -0.01 -7.55 10.96
C GLU A 18 1.44 -7.22 10.71
N VAL A 19 1.69 -6.32 9.78
CA VAL A 19 3.03 -5.81 9.52
C VAL A 19 3.08 -4.37 9.96
N VAL A 20 3.97 -4.09 10.90
CA VAL A 20 4.12 -2.74 11.42
C VAL A 20 5.54 -2.31 11.19
N GLU A 21 5.70 -1.19 10.51
CA GLU A 21 7.01 -0.63 10.23
C GLU A 21 6.98 0.84 10.54
N LYS A 22 8.01 1.31 11.23
CA LYS A 22 8.05 2.67 11.69
C LYS A 22 8.25 3.66 10.55
N ASP A 23 9.06 3.29 9.57
CA ASP A 23 9.39 4.20 8.49
C ASP A 23 8.76 3.76 7.19
N LYS A 24 9.51 3.09 6.37
CA LYS A 24 9.08 2.74 5.02
C LYS A 24 9.07 1.24 4.84
N ILE A 25 8.09 0.74 4.15
CA ILE A 25 8.06 -0.67 3.79
C ILE A 25 7.85 -0.78 2.28
N ILE A 26 8.63 -1.64 1.66
CA ILE A 26 8.50 -1.93 0.24
C ILE A 26 8.04 -3.37 0.11
N VAL A 27 6.95 -3.57 -0.61
CA VAL A 27 6.33 -4.88 -0.70
C VAL A 27 6.39 -5.37 -2.14
N ASP A 28 6.94 -6.56 -2.32
CA ASP A 28 6.95 -7.23 -3.60
C ASP A 28 6.56 -8.69 -3.35
N ALA A 29 5.58 -8.89 -2.49
CA ALA A 29 5.24 -10.20 -1.97
C ALA A 29 3.75 -10.27 -1.72
N LYS A 30 3.29 -11.41 -1.24
CA LYS A 30 1.90 -11.61 -0.88
C LYS A 30 1.71 -11.39 0.62
N ILE A 31 0.82 -10.51 0.97
CA ILE A 31 0.54 -10.22 2.37
C ILE A 31 -0.96 -10.35 2.62
N THR A 32 -1.30 -11.10 3.64
CA THR A 32 -2.68 -11.22 4.10
C THR A 32 -2.74 -10.67 5.50
N GLY A 33 -3.43 -9.56 5.68
CA GLY A 33 -3.52 -8.91 6.96
C GLY A 33 -3.36 -7.41 6.82
N ASP A 34 -2.94 -6.76 7.90
CA ASP A 34 -2.87 -5.31 7.92
C ASP A 34 -1.44 -4.83 7.82
N ILE A 35 -1.25 -3.70 7.15
CA ILE A 35 0.05 -3.06 7.05
C ILE A 35 -0.07 -1.69 7.67
N LYS A 36 0.87 -1.37 8.54
CA LYS A 36 0.92 -0.07 9.18
C LYS A 36 2.34 0.45 9.07
N ALA A 37 2.50 1.57 8.40
CA ALA A 37 3.82 2.15 8.20
C ALA A 37 3.65 3.62 7.89
N GLU A 38 4.74 4.35 7.93
CA GLU A 38 4.70 5.74 7.52
C GLU A 38 4.54 5.83 6.02
N GLU A 39 5.28 5.03 5.30
CA GLU A 39 5.22 5.02 3.85
C GLU A 39 5.17 3.57 3.36
N VAL A 40 4.21 3.28 2.50
CA VAL A 40 4.07 1.93 1.93
C VAL A 40 4.23 2.03 0.43
N ILE A 41 5.12 1.22 -0.11
CA ILE A 41 5.35 1.14 -1.54
C ILE A 41 5.15 -0.31 -1.94
N THR A 42 4.27 -0.55 -2.89
CA THR A 42 4.05 -1.91 -3.39
C THR A 42 4.42 -1.97 -4.85
N HIS A 43 5.07 -3.04 -5.24
CA HIS A 43 5.50 -3.25 -6.61
C HIS A 43 4.49 -4.09 -7.36
N SER A 44 4.71 -4.25 -8.65
CA SER A 44 3.72 -4.88 -9.52
C SER A 44 3.45 -6.33 -9.17
N LYS A 45 4.37 -7.00 -8.51
CA LYS A 45 4.18 -8.39 -8.13
C LYS A 45 3.53 -8.55 -6.77
N SER A 46 3.30 -7.47 -6.07
CA SER A 46 2.71 -7.56 -4.74
C SER A 46 1.23 -7.92 -4.83
N ASN A 47 0.76 -8.58 -3.80
CA ASN A 47 -0.64 -8.94 -3.68
C ASN A 47 -0.99 -8.81 -2.20
N ILE A 48 -1.79 -7.81 -1.90
CA ILE A 48 -2.12 -7.52 -0.50
C ILE A 48 -3.61 -7.69 -0.31
N ILE A 49 -3.96 -8.46 0.69
CA ILE A 49 -5.35 -8.63 1.10
C ILE A 49 -5.45 -8.16 2.53
N GLY A 50 -6.17 -7.07 2.76
CA GLY A 50 -6.31 -6.50 4.09
C GLY A 50 -6.31 -5.00 4.04
N ASN A 51 -5.88 -4.40 5.14
CA ASN A 51 -5.93 -2.95 5.28
C ASN A 51 -4.54 -2.36 5.31
N ILE A 52 -4.41 -1.16 4.75
CA ILE A 52 -3.17 -0.41 4.81
C ILE A 52 -3.45 0.89 5.51
N LYS A 53 -2.62 1.19 6.49
CA LYS A 53 -2.69 2.46 7.20
C LYS A 53 -1.31 3.09 7.14
N SER A 54 -1.23 4.26 6.52
CA SER A 54 0.05 4.92 6.32
C SER A 54 -0.18 6.40 6.10
N LYS A 55 0.91 7.13 6.07
CA LYS A 55 0.85 8.52 5.69
C LYS A 55 0.88 8.65 4.18
N SER A 56 1.68 7.84 3.53
CA SER A 56 1.77 7.81 2.07
C SER A 56 1.72 6.37 1.60
N ALA A 57 1.00 6.14 0.52
CA ALA A 57 0.93 4.81 -0.06
C ALA A 57 1.10 4.89 -1.56
N SER A 58 2.01 4.10 -2.10
CA SER A 58 2.19 3.94 -3.54
C SER A 58 1.85 2.52 -3.89
N ILE A 59 0.83 2.34 -4.70
CA ILE A 59 0.34 1.02 -5.01
C ILE A 59 0.69 0.69 -6.45
N GLY A 60 1.48 -0.36 -6.63
CA GLY A 60 1.87 -0.80 -7.97
C GLY A 60 1.43 -2.21 -8.28
N GLY A 61 0.85 -2.92 -7.32
CA GLY A 61 0.41 -4.28 -7.51
C GLY A 61 -1.05 -4.44 -7.19
N LYS A 62 -1.42 -5.63 -6.74
CA LYS A 62 -2.80 -5.92 -6.42
C LYS A 62 -3.07 -5.62 -4.95
N LEU A 63 -4.19 -5.00 -4.70
CA LEU A 63 -4.63 -4.73 -3.35
C LEU A 63 -6.11 -5.01 -3.24
N LYS A 64 -6.49 -5.73 -2.22
CA LYS A 64 -7.89 -6.01 -1.94
C LYS A 64 -8.14 -5.64 -0.49
N GLY A 65 -8.91 -4.60 -0.25
CA GLY A 65 -9.18 -4.15 1.10
C GLY A 65 -9.25 -2.64 1.17
N ASN A 66 -8.89 -2.11 2.33
CA ASN A 66 -9.02 -0.68 2.57
C ASN A 66 -7.66 -0.02 2.70
N ILE A 67 -7.55 1.20 2.20
CA ILE A 67 -6.36 2.02 2.40
C ILE A 67 -6.77 3.28 3.13
N ASN A 68 -6.05 3.59 4.18
CA ASN A 68 -6.26 4.79 4.94
C ASN A 68 -4.95 5.56 4.99
N SER A 69 -4.83 6.57 4.17
CA SER A 69 -3.59 7.33 4.01
C SER A 69 -3.91 8.78 3.72
N ASP A 70 -2.94 9.65 3.99
CA ASP A 70 -3.08 11.04 3.58
C ASP A 70 -2.90 11.20 2.08
N GLN A 71 -1.93 10.47 1.51
CA GLN A 71 -1.65 10.52 0.09
C GLN A 71 -1.62 9.13 -0.47
N ILE A 72 -2.28 8.94 -1.60
CA ILE A 72 -2.30 7.65 -2.27
C ILE A 72 -1.93 7.88 -3.72
N ASN A 73 -0.94 7.11 -4.19
CA ASN A 73 -0.56 7.08 -5.59
C ASN A 73 -0.84 5.70 -6.14
N ILE A 74 -1.64 5.65 -7.19
CA ILE A 74 -1.98 4.40 -7.84
C ILE A 74 -1.21 4.34 -9.15
N LYS A 75 -0.32 3.37 -9.26
CA LYS A 75 0.51 3.24 -10.45
C LYS A 75 -0.25 2.52 -11.55
N LYS A 76 0.27 2.62 -12.76
CA LYS A 76 -0.43 2.04 -13.92
C LYS A 76 -0.54 0.52 -13.85
N THR A 77 0.32 -0.14 -13.10
CA THR A 77 0.27 -1.59 -12.96
C THR A 77 -0.62 -2.04 -11.82
N ALA A 78 -1.24 -1.10 -11.12
CA ALA A 78 -2.00 -1.43 -9.93
C ALA A 78 -3.39 -1.95 -10.27
N ASN A 79 -3.87 -2.79 -9.39
CA ASN A 79 -5.24 -3.29 -9.45
C ASN A 79 -5.77 -3.23 -8.02
N VAL A 80 -6.64 -2.27 -7.77
CA VAL A 80 -7.09 -1.99 -6.41
C VAL A 80 -8.57 -2.23 -6.30
N GLU A 81 -8.95 -2.96 -5.27
CA GLU A 81 -10.34 -3.26 -5.01
C GLU A 81 -10.62 -2.99 -3.55
N GLY A 82 -11.63 -2.17 -3.26
CA GLY A 82 -12.00 -1.88 -1.90
C GLY A 82 -12.31 -0.42 -1.68
N VAL A 83 -11.92 0.11 -0.53
CA VAL A 83 -12.23 1.47 -0.13
C VAL A 83 -10.95 2.26 0.09
N LEU A 84 -10.90 3.45 -0.46
CA LEU A 84 -9.77 4.35 -0.26
C LEU A 84 -10.23 5.56 0.54
N ASN A 85 -9.54 5.80 1.64
CA ASN A 85 -9.72 7.00 2.45
C ASN A 85 -8.46 7.84 2.35
N GLN A 86 -8.56 9.03 1.79
CA GLN A 86 -7.37 9.83 1.55
C GLN A 86 -7.71 11.30 1.45
N LYS A 87 -6.69 12.12 1.60
CA LYS A 87 -6.81 13.53 1.32
C LYS A 87 -6.44 13.83 -0.12
N THR A 88 -5.43 13.15 -0.64
CA THR A 88 -4.96 13.34 -2.00
C THR A 88 -4.87 12.00 -2.68
N LEU A 89 -5.34 11.93 -3.92
CA LEU A 89 -5.30 10.69 -4.68
C LEU A 89 -4.79 10.98 -6.07
N SER A 90 -3.76 10.25 -6.48
CA SER A 90 -3.22 10.30 -7.83
C SER A 90 -3.32 8.93 -8.45
N ILE A 91 -3.86 8.88 -9.65
CA ILE A 91 -4.04 7.62 -10.35
C ILE A 91 -3.39 7.75 -11.72
N GLN A 92 -2.49 6.82 -12.03
CA GLN A 92 -1.87 6.80 -13.33
C GLN A 92 -2.76 6.09 -14.33
N GLU A 93 -2.66 6.53 -15.57
CA GLU A 93 -3.42 5.93 -16.64
C GLU A 93 -3.03 4.46 -16.78
N GLY A 94 -4.01 3.59 -16.92
CA GLY A 94 -3.77 2.17 -17.02
C GLY A 94 -4.10 1.39 -15.77
N ALA A 95 -4.20 2.07 -14.64
CA ALA A 95 -4.56 1.40 -13.39
C ALA A 95 -5.99 0.89 -13.44
N GLN A 96 -6.22 -0.22 -12.77
CA GLN A 96 -7.55 -0.79 -12.69
C GLN A 96 -8.07 -0.65 -11.26
N LEU A 97 -9.24 -0.07 -11.15
CA LEU A 97 -9.79 0.22 -9.83
C LEU A 97 -11.22 -0.25 -9.75
N LYS A 98 -11.51 -1.01 -8.71
CA LYS A 98 -12.87 -1.32 -8.30
C LYS A 98 -13.03 -0.80 -6.89
N ILE A 99 -13.15 0.51 -6.76
CA ILE A 99 -13.04 1.12 -5.46
C ILE A 99 -14.19 2.06 -5.17
N LYS A 100 -14.36 2.29 -3.89
CA LYS A 100 -15.18 3.34 -3.39
C LYS A 100 -14.26 4.31 -2.67
N THR A 101 -14.23 5.54 -3.13
CA THR A 101 -13.34 6.52 -2.51
C THR A 101 -14.10 7.40 -1.54
N GLU A 102 -13.44 7.70 -0.44
CA GLU A 102 -13.96 8.65 0.52
C GLU A 102 -12.85 9.64 0.81
N THR A 103 -13.16 10.89 0.62
CA THR A 103 -12.17 11.94 0.82
C THR A 103 -12.36 12.57 2.18
N ASN A 104 -11.30 12.60 2.96
CA ASN A 104 -11.31 13.26 4.24
C ASN A 104 -11.06 14.74 4.06
N LYS A 105 -11.83 15.53 4.74
CA LYS A 105 -11.68 16.98 4.66
C LYS A 105 -11.13 17.54 5.92
#